data_038d3cc33c9942915a56cde2771db4f9
#
_entry.id   038d3cc33c9942915a56cde2771db4f9
#
_cell.length_a   1.000
_cell.length_b   1.000
_cell.length_c   1.000
_cell.angle_alpha   90.00
_cell.angle_beta   90.00
_cell.angle_gamma   90.00
#
_symmetry.space_group_name_H-M   'P 1'
#
loop_
_entity.id
_entity.type
_entity.pdbx_description
1 polymer ?
#
loop_
_entity_poly.entity_id
_entity_poly.type
_entity_poly.pdbx_seq_one_letter_code
_entity_poly.pdbx_strand_id
1 'polypeptide(L)'
;MKLDVMEKQRIPTSLEVAAVKRKKESNMMRDVGLLILRLAVGGLLAGHGSQKLFGWFSGPGLKGTAGWLESLGLKPGTPWATVASASEFGGGVLTTLGFLHPLGHLGTMGAMIMATVKAHWGKPIWASKGGAELPVINMATALALILAGPGRFSLDHVLGIRLPRALVIAIAIVEATMVVIGIVSRPTPPPAPAAEQQATTTATVEQSTGTP
;
A
#
# COMPACT_ATOMS: atom_id res chain seq x y z
N MET A 1 -52.50 8.08 21.82
CA MET A 1 -52.25 9.30 21.00
C MET A 1 -51.80 10.54 21.77
N LYS A 2 -52.23 10.81 23.01
CA LYS A 2 -51.76 11.96 23.82
C LYS A 2 -50.38 11.73 24.50
N LEU A 3 -50.02 10.51 24.84
CA LEU A 3 -48.72 10.18 25.49
C LEU A 3 -47.52 10.31 24.54
N ASP A 4 -47.74 10.02 23.26
CA ASP A 4 -46.68 10.08 22.22
C ASP A 4 -46.26 11.51 21.86
N VAL A 5 -47.16 12.48 22.05
CA VAL A 5 -46.90 13.91 21.80
C VAL A 5 -46.12 14.56 22.96
N MET A 6 -46.32 14.08 24.20
CA MET A 6 -45.63 14.61 25.38
C MET A 6 -44.16 14.13 25.47
N GLU A 7 -43.85 12.96 24.95
CA GLU A 7 -42.47 12.45 24.90
C GLU A 7 -41.59 13.24 23.92
N LYS A 8 -42.19 13.80 22.86
CA LYS A 8 -41.51 14.64 21.86
C LYS A 8 -41.11 16.03 22.31
N GLN A 9 -41.64 16.51 23.45
CA GLN A 9 -41.40 17.86 24.00
C GLN A 9 -40.52 17.85 25.26
N ARG A 10 -39.88 16.75 25.60
CA ARG A 10 -39.02 16.68 26.78
C ARG A 10 -37.79 17.57 26.61
N ILE A 11 -37.68 18.60 27.42
CA ILE A 11 -36.48 19.44 27.51
C ILE A 11 -35.34 18.54 28.01
N PRO A 12 -34.20 18.41 27.24
CA PRO A 12 -33.12 17.56 27.66
C PRO A 12 -32.51 18.02 28.99
N THR A 13 -32.18 17.09 29.84
CA THR A 13 -31.55 17.38 31.14
C THR A 13 -30.12 17.92 30.91
N SER A 14 -29.60 18.64 31.90
CA SER A 14 -28.20 19.13 31.86
C SER A 14 -27.18 18.03 31.64
N LEU A 15 -27.43 16.80 32.14
CA LEU A 15 -26.61 15.63 31.94
C LEU A 15 -26.65 15.13 30.48
N GLU A 16 -27.84 15.12 29.86
CA GLU A 16 -28.00 14.73 28.45
C GLU A 16 -27.28 15.73 27.52
N VAL A 17 -27.42 17.02 27.78
CA VAL A 17 -26.68 18.08 27.03
C VAL A 17 -25.20 17.93 27.20
N ALA A 18 -24.68 17.67 28.40
CA ALA A 18 -23.27 17.44 28.65
C ALA A 18 -22.76 16.17 27.96
N ALA A 19 -23.56 15.09 27.94
CA ALA A 19 -23.18 13.83 27.23
C ALA A 19 -23.11 14.04 25.72
N VAL A 20 -24.07 14.77 25.12
CA VAL A 20 -24.05 15.11 23.68
C VAL A 20 -22.82 15.97 23.34
N LYS A 21 -22.53 16.98 24.19
CA LYS A 21 -21.36 17.84 24.01
C LYS A 21 -20.04 17.01 24.04
N ARG A 22 -19.87 16.15 25.05
CA ARG A 22 -18.69 15.25 25.15
C ARG A 22 -18.56 14.34 23.94
N LYS A 23 -19.65 13.74 23.48
CA LYS A 23 -19.67 12.89 22.29
C LYS A 23 -19.26 13.66 21.03
N LYS A 24 -19.73 14.90 20.87
CA LYS A 24 -19.35 15.77 19.74
C LYS A 24 -17.87 16.13 19.79
N GLU A 25 -17.34 16.47 20.96
CA GLU A 25 -15.91 16.77 21.16
C GLU A 25 -15.03 15.54 20.89
N SER A 26 -15.38 14.37 21.41
CA SER A 26 -14.68 13.11 21.16
C SER A 26 -14.65 12.75 19.67
N ASN A 27 -15.76 12.92 18.96
CA ASN A 27 -15.80 12.70 17.52
C ASN A 27 -14.92 13.68 16.75
N MET A 28 -14.88 14.95 17.16
CA MET A 28 -14.02 15.97 16.54
C MET A 28 -12.53 15.60 16.70
N MET A 29 -12.10 15.24 17.91
CA MET A 29 -10.70 14.85 18.17
C MET A 29 -10.29 13.61 17.35
N ARG A 30 -11.18 12.61 17.23
CA ARG A 30 -10.97 11.46 16.37
C ARG A 30 -10.78 11.89 14.92
N ASP A 31 -11.67 12.73 14.40
CA ASP A 31 -11.63 13.15 12.99
C ASP A 31 -10.39 13.99 12.67
N VAL A 32 -9.91 14.81 13.62
CA VAL A 32 -8.62 15.53 13.51
C VAL A 32 -7.44 14.54 13.51
N GLY A 33 -7.45 13.55 14.40
CA GLY A 33 -6.41 12.52 14.43
C GLY A 33 -6.34 11.73 13.12
N LEU A 34 -7.49 11.36 12.54
CA LEU A 34 -7.54 10.69 11.23
C LEU A 34 -7.01 11.60 10.11
N LEU A 35 -7.32 12.89 10.13
CA LEU A 35 -6.78 13.83 9.15
C LEU A 35 -5.24 13.91 9.24
N ILE A 36 -4.68 14.05 10.44
CA ILE A 36 -3.24 14.11 10.66
C ILE A 36 -2.55 12.84 10.15
N LEU A 37 -3.08 11.66 10.49
CA LEU A 37 -2.54 10.38 10.01
C LEU A 37 -2.57 10.28 8.48
N ARG A 38 -3.67 10.67 7.86
CA ARG A 38 -3.81 10.65 6.41
C ARG A 38 -2.84 11.60 5.72
N LEU A 39 -2.69 12.83 6.23
CA LEU A 39 -1.75 13.80 5.66
C LEU A 39 -0.30 13.33 5.80
N ALA A 40 0.08 12.82 6.96
CA ALA A 40 1.44 12.36 7.22
C ALA A 40 1.78 11.11 6.41
N VAL A 41 1.05 10.01 6.62
CA VAL A 41 1.37 8.72 6.01
C VAL A 41 1.02 8.70 4.52
N GLY A 42 -0.14 9.24 4.13
CA GLY A 42 -0.54 9.33 2.73
C GLY A 42 0.39 10.24 1.92
N GLY A 43 0.77 11.40 2.47
CA GLY A 43 1.70 12.33 1.82
C GLY A 43 3.10 11.74 1.62
N LEU A 44 3.65 11.09 2.65
CA LEU A 44 4.95 10.40 2.54
C LEU A 44 4.90 9.25 1.53
N LEU A 45 3.82 8.47 1.54
CA LEU A 45 3.66 7.37 0.61
C LEU A 45 3.50 7.85 -0.83
N ALA A 46 2.75 8.93 -1.08
CA ALA A 46 2.67 9.58 -2.38
C ALA A 46 4.05 10.08 -2.83
N GLY A 47 4.84 10.64 -1.92
CA GLY A 47 6.24 11.01 -2.16
C GLY A 47 7.09 9.80 -2.60
N HIS A 48 7.03 8.69 -1.89
CA HIS A 48 7.75 7.45 -2.25
C HIS A 48 7.29 6.89 -3.60
N GLY A 49 5.99 6.87 -3.85
CA GLY A 49 5.45 6.46 -5.15
C GLY A 49 5.91 7.36 -6.30
N SER A 50 5.98 8.68 -6.07
CA SER A 50 6.47 9.63 -7.07
C SER A 50 7.96 9.49 -7.38
N GLN A 51 8.80 9.13 -6.39
CA GLN A 51 10.19 8.79 -6.59
C GLN A 51 10.34 7.60 -7.55
N LYS A 52 9.52 6.57 -7.36
CA LYS A 52 9.55 5.34 -8.16
C LYS A 52 8.94 5.54 -9.55
N LEU A 53 7.86 6.32 -9.66
CA LEU A 53 7.10 6.48 -10.90
C LEU A 53 7.72 7.54 -11.82
N PHE A 54 8.03 8.72 -11.26
CA PHE A 54 8.44 9.90 -12.02
C PHE A 54 9.93 10.27 -11.83
N GLY A 55 10.62 9.66 -10.87
CA GLY A 55 11.98 10.02 -10.52
C GLY A 55 12.08 11.33 -9.71
N TRP A 56 10.98 11.84 -9.14
CA TRP A 56 10.98 13.05 -8.32
C TRP A 56 11.83 12.84 -7.06
N PHE A 57 12.29 13.93 -6.46
CA PHE A 57 13.11 13.91 -5.23
C PHE A 57 14.35 13.01 -5.35
N SER A 58 15.01 13.01 -6.51
CA SER A 58 16.17 12.16 -6.81
C SER A 58 15.87 10.65 -6.75
N GLY A 59 14.63 10.26 -7.00
CA GLY A 59 14.21 8.86 -7.03
C GLY A 59 14.68 8.13 -8.29
N PRO A 60 14.60 6.77 -8.30
CA PRO A 60 15.09 5.93 -9.39
C PRO A 60 14.26 6.03 -10.68
N GLY A 61 13.06 6.58 -10.61
CA GLY A 61 12.10 6.57 -11.71
C GLY A 61 11.62 5.15 -12.05
N LEU A 62 10.73 5.05 -13.03
CA LEU A 62 10.13 3.76 -13.40
C LEU A 62 11.18 2.76 -13.91
N LYS A 63 12.14 3.21 -14.69
CA LYS A 63 13.21 2.33 -15.25
C LYS A 63 14.10 1.75 -14.15
N GLY A 64 14.56 2.59 -13.21
CA GLY A 64 15.38 2.12 -12.09
C GLY A 64 14.60 1.20 -11.15
N THR A 65 13.33 1.52 -10.87
CA THR A 65 12.45 0.67 -10.09
C THR A 65 12.22 -0.68 -10.77
N ALA A 66 12.02 -0.72 -12.10
CA ALA A 66 11.85 -1.95 -12.86
C ALA A 66 13.08 -2.86 -12.74
N GLY A 67 14.29 -2.32 -12.96
CA GLY A 67 15.52 -3.08 -12.82
C GLY A 67 15.72 -3.65 -11.41
N TRP A 68 15.41 -2.84 -10.39
CA TRP A 68 15.46 -3.32 -9.00
C TRP A 68 14.47 -4.45 -8.73
N LEU A 69 13.21 -4.34 -9.20
CA LEU A 69 12.22 -5.40 -9.02
C LEU A 69 12.57 -6.68 -9.77
N GLU A 70 13.20 -6.58 -10.94
CA GLU A 70 13.72 -7.74 -11.66
C GLU A 70 14.78 -8.50 -10.86
N SER A 71 15.65 -7.78 -10.16
CA SER A 71 16.65 -8.40 -9.27
C SER A 71 16.00 -9.15 -8.09
N LEU A 72 14.77 -8.78 -7.71
CA LEU A 72 13.96 -9.47 -6.69
C LEU A 72 13.11 -10.63 -7.28
N GLY A 73 13.24 -10.92 -8.57
CA GLY A 73 12.52 -12.00 -9.26
C GLY A 73 11.16 -11.60 -9.84
N LEU A 74 10.81 -10.32 -9.82
CA LEU A 74 9.57 -9.81 -10.39
C LEU A 74 9.76 -9.47 -11.86
N LYS A 75 9.64 -10.46 -12.74
CA LYS A 75 9.85 -10.32 -14.20
C LYS A 75 8.54 -10.47 -14.98
N PRO A 76 8.35 -9.66 -16.05
CA PRO A 76 9.18 -8.51 -16.46
C PRO A 76 9.02 -7.34 -15.47
N GLY A 77 10.11 -6.56 -15.24
CA GLY A 77 10.15 -5.54 -14.18
C GLY A 77 9.24 -4.35 -14.39
N THR A 78 9.06 -3.90 -15.65
CA THR A 78 8.27 -2.70 -15.94
C THR A 78 6.80 -2.80 -15.50
N PRO A 79 6.03 -3.85 -15.79
CA PRO A 79 4.67 -4.01 -15.27
C PRO A 79 4.62 -3.99 -13.73
N TRP A 80 5.52 -4.71 -13.08
CA TRP A 80 5.59 -4.75 -11.62
C TRP A 80 5.94 -3.38 -11.03
N ALA A 81 6.90 -2.67 -11.64
CA ALA A 81 7.26 -1.31 -11.23
C ALA A 81 6.09 -0.34 -11.40
N THR A 82 5.35 -0.44 -12.50
CA THR A 82 4.18 0.39 -12.74
C THR A 82 3.10 0.15 -11.68
N VAL A 83 2.76 -1.11 -11.42
CA VAL A 83 1.74 -1.45 -10.41
C VAL A 83 2.19 -1.01 -9.02
N ALA A 84 3.40 -1.35 -8.59
CA ALA A 84 3.91 -0.99 -7.27
C ALA A 84 3.97 0.54 -7.07
N SER A 85 4.54 1.27 -8.04
CA SER A 85 4.66 2.73 -7.96
C SER A 85 3.31 3.44 -8.03
N ALA A 86 2.39 2.96 -8.88
CA ALA A 86 1.03 3.50 -8.98
C ALA A 86 0.22 3.22 -7.71
N SER A 87 0.37 2.04 -7.10
CA SER A 87 -0.28 1.71 -5.82
C SER A 87 0.23 2.59 -4.68
N GLU A 88 1.54 2.85 -4.59
CA GLU A 88 2.09 3.75 -3.58
C GLU A 88 1.70 5.22 -3.85
N PHE A 89 1.86 5.71 -5.06
CA PHE A 89 1.52 7.09 -5.41
C PHE A 89 0.02 7.32 -5.32
N GLY A 90 -0.77 6.54 -6.03
CA GLY A 90 -2.22 6.66 -6.06
C GLY A 90 -2.83 6.36 -4.69
N GLY A 91 -2.39 5.29 -4.03
CA GLY A 91 -2.81 4.94 -2.68
C GLY A 91 -2.50 6.05 -1.67
N GLY A 92 -1.32 6.64 -1.75
CA GLY A 92 -0.91 7.78 -0.93
C GLY A 92 -1.79 9.01 -1.17
N VAL A 93 -2.04 9.38 -2.43
CA VAL A 93 -2.92 10.52 -2.79
C VAL A 93 -4.35 10.28 -2.30
N LEU A 94 -4.92 9.09 -2.57
CA LEU A 94 -6.27 8.74 -2.12
C LEU A 94 -6.38 8.77 -0.60
N THR A 95 -5.37 8.27 0.11
CA THR A 95 -5.29 8.30 1.58
C THR A 95 -5.24 9.74 2.09
N THR A 96 -4.35 10.58 1.54
CA THR A 96 -4.20 11.99 1.92
C THR A 96 -5.51 12.74 1.79
N LEU A 97 -6.19 12.59 0.66
CA LEU A 97 -7.46 13.25 0.38
C LEU A 97 -8.65 12.62 1.14
N GLY A 98 -8.51 11.38 1.60
CA GLY A 98 -9.63 10.59 2.13
C GLY A 98 -10.69 10.35 1.05
N PHE A 99 -10.24 9.92 -0.12
CA PHE A 99 -11.05 9.75 -1.31
C PHE A 99 -11.10 8.28 -1.75
N LEU A 100 -12.29 7.83 -2.14
CA LEU A 100 -12.58 6.44 -2.54
C LEU A 100 -12.14 5.42 -1.47
N HIS A 101 -12.43 5.73 -0.19
CA HIS A 101 -12.14 4.83 0.91
C HIS A 101 -12.84 3.47 0.72
N PRO A 102 -12.13 2.33 0.93
CA PRO A 102 -10.77 2.16 1.46
C PRO A 102 -9.69 1.87 0.39
N LEU A 103 -9.90 2.16 -0.90
CA LEU A 103 -9.02 1.73 -2.00
C LEU A 103 -7.56 2.19 -1.83
N GLY A 104 -7.32 3.43 -1.40
CA GLY A 104 -5.97 3.92 -1.15
C GLY A 104 -5.22 3.07 -0.12
N HIS A 105 -5.91 2.65 0.93
CA HIS A 105 -5.33 1.84 2.00
C HIS A 105 -5.09 0.38 1.56
N LEU A 106 -5.97 -0.18 0.71
CA LEU A 106 -5.76 -1.50 0.13
C LEU A 106 -4.49 -1.50 -0.72
N GLY A 107 -4.35 -0.58 -1.69
CA GLY A 107 -3.14 -0.48 -2.50
C GLY A 107 -1.86 -0.30 -1.68
N THR A 108 -1.92 0.48 -0.59
CA THR A 108 -0.83 0.58 0.37
C THR A 108 -0.49 -0.76 1.01
N MET A 109 -1.49 -1.52 1.44
CA MET A 109 -1.26 -2.82 2.09
C MET A 109 -0.58 -3.80 1.14
N GLY A 110 -1.04 -3.95 -0.09
CA GLY A 110 -0.44 -4.83 -1.09
C GLY A 110 1.01 -4.45 -1.38
N ALA A 111 1.31 -3.17 -1.61
CA ALA A 111 2.66 -2.68 -1.83
C ALA A 111 3.58 -2.97 -0.63
N MET A 112 3.10 -2.77 0.60
CA MET A 112 3.89 -2.98 1.82
C MET A 112 4.09 -4.47 2.13
N ILE A 113 3.12 -5.34 1.85
CA ILE A 113 3.30 -6.80 1.94
C ILE A 113 4.40 -7.24 0.96
N MET A 114 4.34 -6.78 -0.29
CA MET A 114 5.34 -7.10 -1.29
C MET A 114 6.73 -6.61 -0.90
N ALA A 115 6.85 -5.36 -0.39
CA ALA A 115 8.11 -4.82 0.11
C ALA A 115 8.66 -5.66 1.26
N THR A 116 7.82 -6.05 2.23
CA THR A 116 8.21 -6.88 3.37
C THR A 116 8.76 -8.22 2.90
N VAL A 117 8.04 -8.91 2.02
CA VAL A 117 8.42 -10.28 1.59
C VAL A 117 9.58 -10.28 0.60
N LYS A 118 9.62 -9.34 -0.35
CA LYS A 118 10.62 -9.37 -1.44
C LYS A 118 11.90 -8.63 -1.11
N ALA A 119 11.82 -7.51 -0.38
CA ALA A 119 12.98 -6.67 -0.15
C ALA A 119 13.56 -6.79 1.27
N HIS A 120 12.74 -7.17 2.24
CA HIS A 120 13.11 -7.11 3.66
C HIS A 120 13.10 -8.47 4.39
N TRP A 121 12.62 -9.55 3.73
CA TRP A 121 12.55 -10.89 4.35
C TRP A 121 13.93 -11.37 4.83
N GLY A 122 13.96 -11.97 6.00
CA GLY A 122 15.23 -12.50 6.58
C GLY A 122 16.16 -11.44 7.18
N LYS A 123 15.80 -10.15 7.10
CA LYS A 123 16.57 -9.07 7.74
C LYS A 123 15.98 -8.74 9.13
N PRO A 124 16.80 -8.18 10.05
CA PRO A 124 16.29 -7.63 11.32
C PRO A 124 15.20 -6.58 11.00
N ILE A 125 14.20 -6.44 11.90
CA ILE A 125 13.05 -5.54 11.68
C ILE A 125 13.45 -4.07 11.42
N TRP A 126 14.55 -3.63 12.00
CA TRP A 126 14.97 -2.22 12.04
C TRP A 126 15.33 -1.67 10.66
N ALA A 127 14.79 -0.50 10.31
CA ALA A 127 15.05 0.18 9.05
C ALA A 127 16.54 0.48 8.83
N SER A 128 17.28 0.82 9.89
CA SER A 128 18.74 1.04 9.86
C SER A 128 19.55 -0.19 9.44
N LYS A 129 18.93 -1.39 9.51
CA LYS A 129 19.51 -2.66 9.06
C LYS A 129 18.84 -3.18 7.78
N GLY A 130 18.09 -2.33 7.08
CA GLY A 130 17.37 -2.68 5.87
C GLY A 130 16.11 -3.52 6.10
N GLY A 131 15.57 -3.50 7.33
CA GLY A 131 14.39 -4.27 7.72
C GLY A 131 13.06 -3.65 7.35
N ALA A 132 11.98 -4.36 7.68
CA ALA A 132 10.60 -4.05 7.30
C ALA A 132 9.88 -3.07 8.25
N GLU A 133 10.59 -2.34 9.10
CA GLU A 133 10.00 -1.41 10.09
C GLU A 133 8.99 -0.45 9.45
N LEU A 134 9.39 0.24 8.37
CA LEU A 134 8.51 1.19 7.67
C LEU A 134 7.33 0.51 6.97
N PRO A 135 7.50 -0.59 6.20
CA PRO A 135 6.38 -1.35 5.68
C PRO A 135 5.38 -1.80 6.74
N VAL A 136 5.85 -2.28 7.89
CA VAL A 136 4.98 -2.74 9.00
C VAL A 136 4.18 -1.59 9.59
N ILE A 137 4.80 -0.43 9.83
CA ILE A 137 4.10 0.77 10.33
C ILE A 137 3.06 1.23 9.33
N ASN A 138 3.38 1.25 8.03
CA ASN A 138 2.44 1.65 6.99
C ASN A 138 1.25 0.69 6.88
N MET A 139 1.46 -0.64 6.98
CA MET A 139 0.38 -1.63 7.02
C MET A 139 -0.52 -1.44 8.24
N ALA A 140 0.06 -1.26 9.44
CA ALA A 140 -0.71 -1.03 10.65
C ALA A 140 -1.56 0.24 10.55
N THR A 141 -0.98 1.33 9.99
CA THR A 141 -1.70 2.58 9.78
C THR A 141 -2.81 2.42 8.73
N ALA A 142 -2.54 1.75 7.61
CA ALA A 142 -3.55 1.48 6.59
C ALA A 142 -4.73 0.67 7.17
N LEU A 143 -4.44 -0.37 7.96
CA LEU A 143 -5.47 -1.16 8.63
C LEU A 143 -6.29 -0.32 9.61
N ALA A 144 -5.63 0.50 10.44
CA ALA A 144 -6.30 1.40 11.36
C ALA A 144 -7.24 2.39 10.64
N LEU A 145 -6.80 2.96 9.52
CA LEU A 145 -7.61 3.86 8.70
C LEU A 145 -8.76 3.14 8.00
N ILE A 146 -8.58 1.90 7.54
CA ILE A 146 -9.67 1.06 6.98
C ILE A 146 -10.77 0.88 8.04
N LEU A 147 -10.40 0.53 9.27
CA LEU A 147 -11.34 0.27 10.36
C LEU A 147 -12.02 1.55 10.88
N ALA A 148 -11.29 2.65 10.96
CA ALA A 148 -11.80 3.92 11.48
C ALA A 148 -12.68 4.68 10.48
N GLY A 149 -12.52 4.41 9.19
CA GLY A 149 -13.20 5.12 8.12
C GLY A 149 -12.52 6.44 7.71
N PRO A 150 -13.07 7.13 6.69
CA PRO A 150 -12.42 8.31 6.11
C PRO A 150 -12.44 9.56 7.00
N GLY A 151 -13.32 9.61 8.02
CA GLY A 151 -13.51 10.76 8.91
C GLY A 151 -14.23 11.94 8.24
N ARG A 152 -14.58 12.95 9.03
CA ARG A 152 -15.36 14.12 8.53
C ARG A 152 -14.55 15.04 7.62
N PHE A 153 -13.23 15.10 7.80
CA PHE A 153 -12.33 15.92 6.99
C PHE A 153 -11.80 15.16 5.76
N SER A 154 -12.68 14.43 5.06
CA SER A 154 -12.36 13.63 3.87
C SER A 154 -13.18 14.08 2.68
N LEU A 155 -12.66 13.90 1.46
CA LEU A 155 -13.44 14.16 0.24
C LEU A 155 -14.67 13.26 0.16
N ASP A 156 -14.57 12.01 0.58
CA ASP A 156 -15.71 11.10 0.63
C ASP A 156 -16.86 11.64 1.48
N HIS A 157 -16.52 12.25 2.62
CA HIS A 157 -17.54 12.85 3.49
C HIS A 157 -18.17 14.09 2.85
N VAL A 158 -17.34 14.96 2.26
CA VAL A 158 -17.82 16.21 1.61
C VAL A 158 -18.67 15.92 0.38
N LEU A 159 -18.27 14.91 -0.41
CA LEU A 159 -18.96 14.54 -1.66
C LEU A 159 -20.06 13.49 -1.44
N GLY A 160 -20.20 12.94 -0.24
CA GLY A 160 -21.18 11.90 0.07
C GLY A 160 -20.89 10.55 -0.61
N ILE A 161 -19.62 10.28 -0.95
CA ILE A 161 -19.22 9.08 -1.69
C ILE A 161 -19.14 7.90 -0.73
N ARG A 162 -19.72 6.77 -1.16
CA ARG A 162 -19.61 5.47 -0.48
C ARG A 162 -19.49 4.39 -1.53
N LEU A 163 -18.36 3.69 -1.55
CA LEU A 163 -18.14 2.60 -2.48
C LEU A 163 -19.02 1.39 -2.13
N PRO A 164 -19.60 0.72 -3.13
CA PRO A 164 -20.31 -0.54 -2.93
C PRO A 164 -19.36 -1.59 -2.36
N ARG A 165 -19.81 -2.33 -1.33
CA ARG A 165 -19.00 -3.39 -0.69
C ARG A 165 -18.51 -4.44 -1.68
N ALA A 166 -19.35 -4.82 -2.65
CA ALA A 166 -18.98 -5.79 -3.67
C ALA A 166 -17.78 -5.32 -4.51
N LEU A 167 -17.72 -4.02 -4.88
CA LEU A 167 -16.60 -3.44 -5.60
C LEU A 167 -15.31 -3.48 -4.76
N VAL A 168 -15.39 -3.09 -3.49
CA VAL A 168 -14.25 -3.13 -2.56
C VAL A 168 -13.70 -4.55 -2.42
N ILE A 169 -14.59 -5.54 -2.25
CA ILE A 169 -14.20 -6.95 -2.14
C ILE A 169 -13.56 -7.44 -3.45
N ALA A 170 -14.14 -7.11 -4.60
CA ALA A 170 -13.57 -7.51 -5.89
C ALA A 170 -12.16 -6.95 -6.09
N ILE A 171 -11.93 -5.66 -5.76
CA ILE A 171 -10.60 -5.03 -5.84
C ILE A 171 -9.63 -5.69 -4.85
N ALA A 172 -10.06 -5.95 -3.62
CA ALA A 172 -9.23 -6.62 -2.62
C ALA A 172 -8.81 -8.04 -3.06
N ILE A 173 -9.71 -8.79 -3.72
CA ILE A 173 -9.39 -10.11 -4.28
C ILE A 173 -8.36 -10.00 -5.41
N VAL A 174 -8.54 -9.05 -6.34
CA VAL A 174 -7.58 -8.82 -7.43
C VAL A 174 -6.21 -8.46 -6.85
N GLU A 175 -6.16 -7.56 -5.88
CA GLU A 175 -4.92 -7.16 -5.22
C GLU A 175 -4.25 -8.33 -4.50
N ALA A 176 -5.00 -9.09 -3.70
CA ALA A 176 -4.50 -10.28 -3.01
C ALA A 176 -3.92 -11.30 -4.01
N THR A 177 -4.58 -11.49 -5.15
CA THR A 177 -4.09 -12.37 -6.22
C THR A 177 -2.77 -11.87 -6.78
N MET A 178 -2.65 -10.57 -7.08
CA MET A 178 -1.40 -9.98 -7.56
C MET A 178 -0.26 -10.10 -6.54
N VAL A 179 -0.56 -9.90 -5.26
CA VAL A 179 0.41 -10.09 -4.17
C VAL A 179 0.88 -11.55 -4.12
N VAL A 180 -0.03 -12.53 -4.18
CA VAL A 180 0.34 -13.96 -4.20
C VAL A 180 1.20 -14.30 -5.41
N ILE A 181 0.83 -13.86 -6.61
CA ILE A 181 1.64 -14.05 -7.82
C ILE A 181 3.04 -13.46 -7.61
N GLY A 182 3.14 -12.24 -7.10
CA GLY A 182 4.40 -11.61 -6.80
C GLY A 182 5.24 -12.38 -5.79
N ILE A 183 4.63 -12.87 -4.70
CA ILE A 183 5.34 -13.63 -3.66
C ILE A 183 5.93 -14.93 -4.21
N VAL A 184 5.19 -15.67 -5.03
CA VAL A 184 5.67 -16.95 -5.59
C VAL A 184 6.65 -16.80 -6.74
N SER A 185 6.77 -15.61 -7.34
CA SER A 185 7.78 -15.31 -8.36
C SER A 185 9.18 -15.47 -7.79
N ARG A 186 10.03 -16.27 -8.45
CA ARG A 186 11.40 -16.58 -7.97
C ARG A 186 12.42 -15.65 -8.61
N PRO A 187 13.49 -15.26 -7.90
CA PRO A 187 14.63 -14.60 -8.51
C PRO A 187 15.22 -15.49 -9.60
N THR A 188 15.61 -14.91 -10.73
CA THR A 188 16.39 -15.64 -11.72
C THR A 188 17.81 -15.77 -11.19
N PRO A 189 18.41 -16.97 -11.22
CA PRO A 189 19.82 -17.12 -10.88
C PRO A 189 20.66 -16.13 -11.68
N PRO A 190 21.73 -15.57 -11.11
CA PRO A 190 22.68 -14.78 -11.87
C PRO A 190 23.16 -15.59 -13.09
N PRO A 191 23.43 -14.96 -14.24
CA PRO A 191 24.08 -15.66 -15.34
C PRO A 191 25.35 -16.32 -14.83
N ALA A 192 25.61 -17.56 -15.26
CA ALA A 192 26.86 -18.25 -14.93
C ALA A 192 28.06 -17.36 -15.26
N PRO A 193 29.11 -17.33 -14.44
CA PRO A 193 30.31 -16.57 -14.74
C PRO A 193 30.80 -16.85 -16.16
N ALA A 194 31.26 -15.81 -16.85
CA ALA A 194 31.69 -15.92 -18.25
C ALA A 194 32.72 -17.04 -18.49
N ALA A 195 33.53 -17.36 -17.48
CA ALA A 195 34.48 -18.48 -17.51
C ALA A 195 33.78 -19.87 -17.63
N GLU A 196 32.62 -20.04 -16.97
CA GLU A 196 31.88 -21.30 -17.02
C GLU A 196 31.12 -21.48 -18.35
N GLN A 197 30.64 -20.36 -18.92
CA GLN A 197 30.02 -20.35 -20.24
C GLN A 197 31.05 -20.68 -21.34
N GLN A 198 32.27 -20.16 -21.23
CA GLN A 198 33.36 -20.48 -22.16
C GLN A 198 33.77 -21.96 -22.07
N ALA A 199 33.88 -22.52 -20.86
CA ALA A 199 34.21 -23.92 -20.67
C ALA A 199 33.16 -24.86 -21.31
N THR A 200 31.89 -24.55 -21.15
CA THR A 200 30.78 -25.34 -21.74
C THR A 200 30.79 -25.25 -23.27
N THR A 201 31.05 -24.06 -23.83
CA THR A 201 31.16 -23.87 -25.29
C THR A 201 32.34 -24.59 -25.87
N THR A 202 33.51 -24.57 -25.23
CA THR A 202 34.71 -25.25 -25.66
C THR A 202 34.56 -26.78 -25.66
N ALA A 203 33.95 -27.33 -24.59
CA ALA A 203 33.67 -28.76 -24.48
C ALA A 203 32.69 -29.25 -25.57
N THR A 204 31.68 -28.44 -25.90
CA THR A 204 30.73 -28.78 -26.98
C THR A 204 31.37 -28.76 -28.36
N VAL A 205 32.29 -27.84 -28.62
CA VAL A 205 33.05 -27.76 -29.90
C VAL A 205 34.00 -28.93 -30.03
N GLU A 206 34.73 -29.32 -28.98
CA GLU A 206 35.63 -30.48 -29.02
C GLU A 206 34.89 -31.80 -29.26
N GLN A 207 33.68 -31.98 -28.70
CA GLN A 207 32.85 -33.16 -28.97
C GLN A 207 32.29 -33.22 -30.40
N SER A 208 32.12 -32.08 -31.08
CA SER A 208 31.61 -32.04 -32.46
C SER A 208 32.67 -32.25 -33.54
N THR A 209 33.95 -32.11 -33.20
CA THR A 209 35.10 -32.28 -34.15
C THR A 209 35.81 -33.62 -34.05
N GLY A 210 35.42 -34.49 -33.11
CA GLY A 210 36.03 -35.78 -32.84
C GLY A 210 35.25 -36.96 -33.42
N THR A 211 34.97 -36.97 -34.74
CA THR A 211 34.52 -38.20 -35.42
C THR A 211 35.51 -38.52 -36.56
N PRO A 212 36.11 -39.69 -36.57
CA PRO A 212 37.06 -40.12 -37.64
C PRO A 212 36.33 -40.37 -38.93
#